data_9c8c4abe3447d2a83fc95795ae97b1e3
#
_entry.id   9c8c4abe3447d2a83fc95795ae97b1e3
#
_cell.length_a   1.000
_cell.length_b   1.000
_cell.length_c   1.000
_cell.angle_alpha   90.00
_cell.angle_beta   90.00
_cell.angle_gamma   90.00
#
_symmetry.space_group_name_H-M   'P 1'
#
loop_
_entity.id
_entity.type
_entity.pdbx_description
1 polymer ?
#
loop_
_entity_poly.entity_id
_entity_poly.type
_entity_poly.pdbx_seq_one_letter_code
_entity_poly.pdbx_strand_id
1 'polypeptide(L)'
;LHLSLRRQRQMCIRDSNKTLNLPKTDFPMRASLPQREPEFLKKWNENDQYKKLMDYNEGKPLFVLHDGPPYANGDIHIGHALNKTLKDFIVRYKNMTGFKSPFVPGWDTHGLPTELAARKKAGITAESNISDLELRKICRDTALGYVNLQRESFKRMGIIAEWDNPYITLKKEFEQEQIKVFANMASKGYIYKGLKPVYWCSDCNTALAEAEIEYAEDPCHSIYVKFKVTEDFGKLTALGAELDKTYFVIWTTTTWTLPANVAICVGPNYEYSLLKANGEYYVMATDLAPVAMADAGITDYETVGIIRGDELEYMKTAHPFIDRTSLVIVGDHVTLESGTGCVHTAPGHGVDDFIVCKKYPEIPIVAVSYTHLRAHETLSDL
;
A
#
# COMPACT_ATOMS: atom_id res chain seq x y z
N LEU A 1 19.89 20.58 66.10
CA LEU A 1 18.96 21.40 65.25
C LEU A 1 18.03 20.59 64.36
N HIS A 2 18.51 19.50 63.77
CA HIS A 2 17.67 18.70 62.84
C HIS A 2 16.54 17.89 63.50
N LEU A 3 16.68 17.45 64.72
CA LEU A 3 15.67 16.68 65.46
C LEU A 3 14.53 17.54 65.97
N SER A 4 14.79 18.80 66.34
CA SER A 4 13.75 19.74 66.78
C SER A 4 12.87 20.21 65.61
N LEU A 5 13.46 20.44 64.46
CA LEU A 5 12.71 20.80 63.23
C LEU A 5 11.84 19.64 62.72
N ARG A 6 12.26 18.38 62.83
CA ARG A 6 11.45 17.22 62.52
C ARG A 6 10.28 17.08 63.48
N ARG A 7 10.46 17.29 64.77
CA ARG A 7 9.38 17.28 65.77
C ARG A 7 8.36 18.41 65.55
N GLN A 8 8.82 19.63 65.24
CA GLN A 8 7.94 20.74 64.89
C GLN A 8 7.14 20.46 63.60
N ARG A 9 7.75 19.92 62.53
CA ARG A 9 7.04 19.54 61.34
C ARG A 9 6.01 18.42 61.58
N GLN A 10 6.30 17.43 62.43
CA GLN A 10 5.37 16.38 62.80
C GLN A 10 4.24 16.89 63.69
N MET A 11 4.48 17.84 64.58
CA MET A 11 3.43 18.52 65.37
C MET A 11 2.54 19.35 64.46
N CYS A 12 3.06 20.17 63.56
CA CYS A 12 2.27 20.97 62.60
C CYS A 12 1.40 20.10 61.70
N ILE A 13 1.91 18.95 61.22
CA ILE A 13 1.13 18.03 60.39
C ILE A 13 -0.01 17.38 61.21
N ARG A 14 0.21 17.00 62.48
CA ARG A 14 -0.82 16.42 63.34
C ARG A 14 -1.90 17.44 63.76
N ASP A 15 -1.54 18.65 64.06
CA ASP A 15 -2.48 19.70 64.43
C ASP A 15 -3.22 20.27 63.23
N SER A 16 -2.55 20.42 62.08
CA SER A 16 -3.20 20.84 60.84
C SER A 16 -4.27 19.85 60.37
N ASN A 17 -4.04 18.54 60.54
CA ASN A 17 -5.03 17.52 60.17
C ASN A 17 -6.31 17.60 61.02
N LYS A 18 -6.24 18.15 62.24
CA LYS A 18 -7.40 18.35 63.11
C LYS A 18 -8.18 19.63 62.81
N THR A 19 -7.53 20.60 62.18
CA THR A 19 -8.11 21.90 61.84
C THR A 19 -8.55 22.01 60.39
N LEU A 20 -8.27 21.03 59.56
CA LEU A 20 -8.68 20.99 58.16
C LEU A 20 -10.19 20.70 58.06
N ASN A 21 -10.92 21.63 57.51
CA ASN A 21 -12.32 21.44 57.11
C ASN A 21 -12.37 20.68 55.79
N LEU A 22 -11.98 19.39 55.81
CA LEU A 22 -12.10 18.53 54.64
C LEU A 22 -13.57 18.20 54.38
N PRO A 23 -14.03 18.26 53.14
CA PRO A 23 -15.39 17.85 52.82
C PRO A 23 -15.59 16.39 53.21
N LYS A 24 -16.63 16.10 53.96
CA LYS A 24 -17.04 14.72 54.24
C LYS A 24 -17.96 14.26 53.13
N THR A 25 -17.55 13.24 52.42
CA THR A 25 -18.30 12.66 51.29
C THR A 25 -18.11 11.16 51.26
N ASP A 26 -19.18 10.45 50.91
CA ASP A 26 -19.12 9.01 50.60
C ASP A 26 -18.53 8.72 49.21
N PHE A 27 -18.23 9.78 48.45
CA PHE A 27 -17.57 9.65 47.15
C PHE A 27 -16.16 9.12 47.38
N PRO A 28 -15.80 7.98 46.77
CA PRO A 28 -14.50 7.33 46.98
C PRO A 28 -13.36 8.18 46.46
N MET A 29 -12.38 8.45 47.31
CA MET A 29 -11.18 9.23 46.98
C MET A 29 -10.28 8.56 45.91
N ARG A 30 -10.33 7.24 45.81
CA ARG A 30 -9.60 6.47 44.79
C ARG A 30 -10.60 6.01 43.74
N ALA A 31 -10.22 6.22 42.46
CA ALA A 31 -11.02 5.83 41.31
C ALA A 31 -11.24 4.31 41.27
N SER A 32 -10.19 3.50 41.55
CA SER A 32 -10.22 2.02 41.49
C SER A 32 -10.95 1.49 40.25
N LEU A 33 -10.68 2.09 39.09
CA LEU A 33 -11.39 1.84 37.83
C LEU A 33 -11.43 0.35 37.43
N PRO A 34 -10.32 -0.41 37.53
CA PRO A 34 -10.35 -1.83 37.14
C PRO A 34 -11.44 -2.65 37.90
N GLN A 35 -11.76 -2.26 39.14
CA GLN A 35 -12.77 -2.93 39.96
C GLN A 35 -14.17 -2.38 39.70
N ARG A 36 -14.29 -1.06 39.50
CA ARG A 36 -15.58 -0.37 39.39
C ARG A 36 -16.20 -0.36 38.01
N GLU A 37 -15.38 -0.31 36.95
CA GLU A 37 -15.88 -0.31 35.57
C GLU A 37 -16.75 -1.54 35.25
N PRO A 38 -16.37 -2.77 35.62
CA PRO A 38 -17.22 -3.95 35.42
C PRO A 38 -18.62 -3.80 36.08
N GLU A 39 -18.69 -3.17 37.22
CA GLU A 39 -19.98 -2.93 37.91
C GLU A 39 -20.83 -1.92 37.15
N PHE A 40 -20.24 -0.86 36.60
CA PHE A 40 -20.96 0.09 35.75
C PHE A 40 -21.46 -0.55 34.49
N LEU A 41 -20.61 -1.34 33.79
CA LEU A 41 -20.97 -2.06 32.56
C LEU A 41 -22.11 -3.05 32.83
N LYS A 42 -22.05 -3.77 33.96
CA LYS A 42 -23.12 -4.67 34.35
C LYS A 42 -24.45 -3.91 34.51
N LYS A 43 -24.44 -2.78 35.21
CA LYS A 43 -25.66 -1.93 35.40
C LYS A 43 -26.18 -1.38 34.06
N TRP A 44 -25.28 -0.99 33.14
CA TRP A 44 -25.70 -0.48 31.84
C TRP A 44 -26.33 -1.58 30.98
N ASN A 45 -25.80 -2.78 31.02
CA ASN A 45 -26.35 -3.93 30.31
C ASN A 45 -27.71 -4.37 30.90
N GLU A 46 -27.81 -4.51 32.23
CA GLU A 46 -29.06 -4.88 32.93
C GLU A 46 -30.19 -3.89 32.67
N ASN A 47 -29.84 -2.62 32.50
CA ASN A 47 -30.79 -1.54 32.24
C ASN A 47 -31.06 -1.27 30.75
N ASP A 48 -30.42 -2.00 29.82
CA ASP A 48 -30.46 -1.75 28.40
C ASP A 48 -30.23 -0.26 28.06
N GLN A 49 -29.06 0.23 28.50
CA GLN A 49 -28.74 1.66 28.44
C GLN A 49 -28.75 2.22 27.03
N TYR A 50 -28.32 1.43 26.03
CA TYR A 50 -28.33 1.86 24.63
C TYR A 50 -29.74 2.07 24.12
N LYS A 51 -30.65 1.13 24.34
CA LYS A 51 -32.04 1.25 23.93
C LYS A 51 -32.74 2.45 24.62
N LYS A 52 -32.58 2.59 25.93
CA LYS A 52 -33.11 3.76 26.65
C LYS A 52 -32.61 5.09 26.09
N LEU A 53 -31.34 5.16 25.68
CA LEU A 53 -30.77 6.36 25.06
C LEU A 53 -31.40 6.62 23.67
N MET A 54 -31.64 5.60 22.90
CA MET A 54 -32.29 5.73 21.59
C MET A 54 -33.77 6.13 21.74
N ASP A 55 -34.50 5.51 22.66
CA ASP A 55 -35.89 5.83 22.94
C ASP A 55 -36.04 7.27 23.45
N TYR A 56 -35.16 7.72 24.37
CA TYR A 56 -35.15 9.09 24.89
C TYR A 56 -34.92 10.15 23.81
N ASN A 57 -34.13 9.81 22.80
CA ASN A 57 -33.81 10.71 21.69
C ASN A 57 -34.75 10.51 20.48
N GLU A 58 -35.82 9.72 20.58
CA GLU A 58 -36.77 9.52 19.52
C GLU A 58 -37.40 10.85 19.06
N GLY A 59 -37.56 11.03 17.75
CA GLY A 59 -38.10 12.26 17.15
C GLY A 59 -37.11 13.44 17.07
N LYS A 60 -35.90 13.32 17.60
CA LYS A 60 -34.87 14.35 17.45
C LYS A 60 -34.15 14.20 16.08
N PRO A 61 -33.48 15.28 15.61
CA PRO A 61 -32.69 15.19 14.36
C PRO A 61 -31.69 14.04 14.40
N LEU A 62 -31.63 13.27 13.32
CA LEU A 62 -30.74 12.13 13.21
C LEU A 62 -29.29 12.57 12.92
N PHE A 63 -28.33 12.02 13.66
CA PHE A 63 -26.89 12.12 13.38
C PHE A 63 -26.28 10.73 13.34
N VAL A 64 -25.88 10.28 12.16
CA VAL A 64 -25.27 8.96 11.97
C VAL A 64 -23.76 9.13 11.78
N LEU A 65 -22.98 8.52 12.67
CA LEU A 65 -21.54 8.36 12.49
C LEU A 65 -21.29 6.94 11.97
N HIS A 66 -20.88 6.83 10.73
CA HIS A 66 -20.55 5.54 10.13
C HIS A 66 -19.27 4.97 10.76
N ASP A 67 -19.29 3.68 11.11
CA ASP A 67 -18.11 3.01 11.65
C ASP A 67 -17.22 2.52 10.51
N GLY A 68 -15.93 2.95 10.46
CA GLY A 68 -14.92 2.29 9.67
C GLY A 68 -14.61 0.95 10.31
N PRO A 69 -14.95 -0.17 9.64
CA PRO A 69 -14.92 -1.48 10.26
C PRO A 69 -13.47 -1.97 10.42
N PRO A 70 -13.08 -2.47 11.61
CA PRO A 70 -11.80 -3.14 11.76
C PRO A 70 -11.79 -4.49 11.05
N TYR A 71 -10.61 -4.95 10.65
CA TYR A 71 -10.43 -6.32 10.20
C TYR A 71 -10.65 -7.32 11.33
N ALA A 72 -11.36 -8.41 11.03
CA ALA A 72 -11.60 -9.52 11.95
C ALA A 72 -10.47 -10.58 11.85
N ASN A 73 -9.24 -10.19 12.17
CA ASN A 73 -8.04 -11.01 11.96
C ASN A 73 -7.11 -11.14 13.19
N GLY A 74 -7.51 -10.60 14.34
CA GLY A 74 -6.73 -10.65 15.59
C GLY A 74 -7.40 -9.92 16.73
N ASP A 75 -6.70 -9.79 17.86
CA ASP A 75 -7.09 -8.99 18.99
C ASP A 75 -7.08 -7.49 18.66
N ILE A 76 -7.79 -6.70 19.47
CA ILE A 76 -7.71 -5.24 19.36
C ILE A 76 -6.34 -4.75 19.84
N HIS A 77 -5.87 -3.67 19.23
CA HIS A 77 -4.67 -2.94 19.64
C HIS A 77 -5.02 -1.48 19.99
N ILE A 78 -4.05 -0.73 20.47
CA ILE A 78 -4.26 0.66 20.92
C ILE A 78 -4.88 1.56 19.84
N GLY A 79 -4.58 1.34 18.56
CA GLY A 79 -5.20 2.05 17.45
C GLY A 79 -6.71 1.81 17.34
N HIS A 80 -7.17 0.57 17.54
CA HIS A 80 -8.59 0.23 17.62
C HIS A 80 -9.25 0.91 18.83
N ALA A 81 -8.57 0.89 19.98
CA ALA A 81 -9.07 1.54 21.19
C ALA A 81 -9.24 3.05 21.00
N LEU A 82 -8.23 3.72 20.44
CA LEU A 82 -8.29 5.14 20.13
C LEU A 82 -9.44 5.47 19.18
N ASN A 83 -9.53 4.74 18.06
CA ASN A 83 -10.56 4.96 17.04
C ASN A 83 -11.98 4.83 17.63
N LYS A 84 -12.27 3.75 18.36
CA LYS A 84 -13.59 3.52 18.95
C LYS A 84 -13.92 4.51 20.05
N THR A 85 -12.94 4.89 20.87
CA THR A 85 -13.14 5.88 21.93
C THR A 85 -13.47 7.26 21.37
N LEU A 86 -12.77 7.70 20.32
CA LEU A 86 -13.07 8.98 19.66
C LEU A 86 -14.46 9.00 19.05
N LYS A 87 -14.90 7.91 18.43
CA LYS A 87 -16.27 7.76 17.92
C LYS A 87 -17.30 7.78 19.03
N ASP A 88 -17.04 7.08 20.12
CA ASP A 88 -17.92 7.06 21.30
C ASP A 88 -18.11 8.47 21.91
N PHE A 89 -17.05 9.28 21.97
CA PHE A 89 -17.14 10.66 22.38
C PHE A 89 -18.11 11.47 21.50
N ILE A 90 -17.99 11.35 20.18
CA ILE A 90 -18.84 12.05 19.22
C ILE A 90 -20.30 11.61 19.38
N VAL A 91 -20.54 10.30 19.42
CA VAL A 91 -21.89 9.73 19.54
C VAL A 91 -22.56 10.15 20.86
N ARG A 92 -21.82 10.05 21.97
CA ARG A 92 -22.35 10.51 23.29
C ARG A 92 -22.63 12.00 23.28
N TYR A 93 -21.71 12.83 22.80
CA TYR A 93 -21.90 14.27 22.70
C TYR A 93 -23.15 14.62 21.91
N LYS A 94 -23.33 13.99 20.73
CA LYS A 94 -24.51 14.23 19.88
C LYS A 94 -25.81 13.83 20.60
N ASN A 95 -25.84 12.67 21.25
CA ASN A 95 -26.99 12.23 22.01
C ASN A 95 -27.32 13.16 23.19
N MET A 96 -26.32 13.80 23.82
CA MET A 96 -26.51 14.77 24.90
C MET A 96 -26.92 16.16 24.40
N THR A 97 -26.62 16.52 23.17
CA THR A 97 -26.86 17.87 22.61
C THR A 97 -28.10 17.96 21.72
N GLY A 98 -29.03 17.02 21.83
CA GLY A 98 -30.32 17.09 21.17
C GLY A 98 -30.46 16.36 19.85
N PHE A 99 -29.57 15.42 19.55
CA PHE A 99 -29.68 14.55 18.40
C PHE A 99 -30.02 13.12 18.79
N LYS A 100 -30.65 12.35 17.90
CA LYS A 100 -30.64 10.89 17.93
C LYS A 100 -29.44 10.40 17.18
N SER A 101 -28.43 9.88 17.89
CA SER A 101 -27.18 9.41 17.29
C SER A 101 -26.99 7.92 17.57
N PRO A 102 -27.54 7.04 16.70
CA PRO A 102 -27.27 5.61 16.77
C PRO A 102 -25.82 5.32 16.34
N PHE A 103 -25.22 4.31 16.95
CA PHE A 103 -23.93 3.79 16.53
C PHE A 103 -24.02 2.31 16.27
N VAL A 104 -23.92 1.93 14.99
CA VAL A 104 -23.90 0.54 14.54
C VAL A 104 -22.44 0.17 14.25
N PRO A 105 -21.83 -0.69 15.07
CA PRO A 105 -20.46 -1.13 14.84
C PRO A 105 -20.39 -2.07 13.62
N GLY A 106 -19.23 -2.10 12.96
CA GLY A 106 -19.01 -2.95 11.82
C GLY A 106 -17.73 -3.76 11.92
N TRP A 107 -17.62 -4.82 11.10
CA TRP A 107 -16.40 -5.59 10.89
C TRP A 107 -16.18 -5.88 9.41
N ASP A 108 -14.92 -5.69 8.99
CA ASP A 108 -14.43 -6.17 7.71
C ASP A 108 -13.91 -7.60 7.90
N THR A 109 -14.52 -8.53 7.18
CA THR A 109 -14.33 -9.97 7.37
C THR A 109 -13.82 -10.66 6.10
N HIS A 110 -13.52 -9.89 5.06
CA HIS A 110 -13.01 -10.37 3.79
C HIS A 110 -11.56 -9.94 3.56
N GLY A 111 -10.98 -10.52 2.50
CA GLY A 111 -9.69 -10.12 1.97
C GLY A 111 -8.49 -10.85 2.55
N LEU A 112 -7.33 -10.51 2.01
CA LEU A 112 -6.05 -11.13 2.29
C LEU A 112 -5.67 -11.14 3.79
N PRO A 113 -5.85 -10.04 4.56
CA PRO A 113 -5.48 -10.05 5.99
C PRO A 113 -6.23 -11.09 6.81
N THR A 114 -7.52 -11.33 6.50
CA THR A 114 -8.32 -12.35 7.18
C THR A 114 -7.93 -13.76 6.73
N GLU A 115 -7.66 -13.96 5.45
CA GLU A 115 -7.20 -15.25 4.91
C GLU A 115 -5.85 -15.66 5.49
N LEU A 116 -4.87 -14.75 5.52
CA LEU A 116 -3.54 -15.04 6.10
C LEU A 116 -3.64 -15.39 7.59
N ALA A 117 -4.46 -14.69 8.36
CA ALA A 117 -4.70 -15.00 9.76
C ALA A 117 -5.36 -16.39 9.93
N ALA A 118 -6.32 -16.74 9.06
CA ALA A 118 -7.00 -18.01 9.06
C ALA A 118 -6.06 -19.17 8.68
N ARG A 119 -5.26 -19.00 7.61
CA ARG A 119 -4.23 -19.98 7.19
C ARG A 119 -3.22 -20.24 8.29
N LYS A 120 -2.66 -19.17 8.87
CA LYS A 120 -1.71 -19.26 9.99
C LYS A 120 -2.30 -20.00 11.18
N LYS A 121 -3.54 -19.69 11.57
CA LYS A 121 -4.23 -20.35 12.70
C LYS A 121 -4.51 -21.83 12.45
N ALA A 122 -4.82 -22.19 11.20
CA ALA A 122 -5.12 -23.55 10.79
C ALA A 122 -3.87 -24.35 10.39
N GLY A 123 -2.68 -23.75 10.36
CA GLY A 123 -1.44 -24.41 9.90
C GLY A 123 -1.43 -24.74 8.41
N ILE A 124 -2.15 -23.96 7.59
CA ILE A 124 -2.25 -24.15 6.14
C ILE A 124 -1.09 -23.43 5.46
N THR A 125 -0.28 -24.19 4.73
CA THR A 125 0.84 -23.67 3.91
C THR A 125 0.46 -23.64 2.43
N ALA A 126 1.33 -23.09 1.58
CA ALA A 126 1.15 -23.08 0.13
C ALA A 126 1.08 -24.52 -0.47
N GLU A 127 1.70 -25.48 0.19
CA GLU A 127 1.72 -26.90 -0.23
C GLU A 127 0.49 -27.69 0.23
N SER A 128 -0.36 -27.09 1.08
CA SER A 128 -1.54 -27.76 1.61
C SER A 128 -2.58 -27.97 0.51
N ASN A 129 -2.96 -29.21 0.26
CA ASN A 129 -4.00 -29.56 -0.69
C ASN A 129 -5.38 -29.34 -0.05
N ILE A 130 -5.85 -28.10 -0.03
CA ILE A 130 -7.15 -27.69 0.51
C ILE A 130 -8.04 -27.12 -0.61
N SER A 131 -9.31 -27.48 -0.61
CA SER A 131 -10.24 -26.88 -1.58
C SER A 131 -10.62 -25.44 -1.19
N ASP A 132 -10.94 -24.61 -2.19
CA ASP A 132 -11.40 -23.23 -1.97
C ASP A 132 -12.61 -23.16 -1.04
N LEU A 133 -13.51 -24.13 -1.12
CA LEU A 133 -14.69 -24.18 -0.28
C LEU A 133 -14.33 -24.42 1.20
N GLU A 134 -13.40 -25.30 1.46
CA GLU A 134 -12.90 -25.56 2.82
C GLU A 134 -12.14 -24.37 3.37
N LEU A 135 -11.27 -23.76 2.56
CA LEU A 135 -10.56 -22.54 2.94
C LEU A 135 -11.53 -21.42 3.30
N ARG A 136 -12.56 -21.18 2.47
CA ARG A 136 -13.61 -20.18 2.76
C ARG A 136 -14.35 -20.44 4.06
N LYS A 137 -14.64 -21.70 4.39
CA LYS A 137 -15.26 -22.05 5.69
C LYS A 137 -14.33 -21.72 6.85
N ILE A 138 -13.06 -22.08 6.75
CA ILE A 138 -12.06 -21.79 7.78
C ILE A 138 -11.90 -20.28 7.98
N CYS A 139 -11.82 -19.50 6.89
CA CYS A 139 -11.75 -18.05 6.94
C CYS A 139 -12.99 -17.45 7.62
N ARG A 140 -14.18 -17.90 7.25
CA ARG A 140 -15.45 -17.46 7.84
C ARG A 140 -15.50 -17.72 9.35
N ASP A 141 -15.20 -18.94 9.77
CA ASP A 141 -15.28 -19.33 11.19
C ASP A 141 -14.22 -18.57 12.01
N THR A 142 -13.05 -18.36 11.44
CA THR A 142 -11.97 -17.59 12.04
C THR A 142 -12.38 -16.12 12.19
N ALA A 143 -12.92 -15.49 11.15
CA ALA A 143 -13.38 -14.12 11.18
C ALA A 143 -14.50 -13.90 12.21
N LEU A 144 -15.52 -14.77 12.24
CA LEU A 144 -16.61 -14.69 13.22
C LEU A 144 -16.11 -14.88 14.65
N GLY A 145 -15.10 -15.72 14.86
CA GLY A 145 -14.43 -15.86 16.15
C GLY A 145 -13.79 -14.54 16.61
N TYR A 146 -13.07 -13.85 15.71
CA TYR A 146 -12.46 -12.56 16.03
C TYR A 146 -13.49 -11.44 16.17
N VAL A 147 -14.57 -11.45 15.40
CA VAL A 147 -15.70 -10.50 15.60
C VAL A 147 -16.21 -10.59 17.04
N ASN A 148 -16.43 -11.80 17.57
CA ASN A 148 -16.90 -11.99 18.94
C ASN A 148 -15.87 -11.51 19.96
N LEU A 149 -14.61 -11.86 19.79
CA LEU A 149 -13.51 -11.47 20.67
C LEU A 149 -13.37 -9.94 20.75
N GLN A 150 -13.32 -9.27 19.59
CA GLN A 150 -13.21 -7.82 19.50
C GLN A 150 -14.46 -7.12 20.06
N ARG A 151 -15.66 -7.67 19.83
CA ARG A 151 -16.92 -7.15 20.40
C ARG A 151 -16.84 -7.08 21.92
N GLU A 152 -16.44 -8.18 22.57
CA GLU A 152 -16.33 -8.19 24.02
C GLU A 152 -15.26 -7.22 24.54
N SER A 153 -14.15 -7.08 23.82
CA SER A 153 -13.11 -6.12 24.13
C SER A 153 -13.62 -4.67 24.04
N PHE A 154 -14.39 -4.31 23.01
CA PHE A 154 -14.99 -2.99 22.85
C PHE A 154 -16.09 -2.73 23.92
N LYS A 155 -16.90 -3.73 24.22
CA LYS A 155 -17.86 -3.66 25.33
C LYS A 155 -17.15 -3.41 26.66
N ARG A 156 -16.01 -4.08 26.90
CA ARG A 156 -15.20 -3.87 28.12
C ARG A 156 -14.65 -2.45 28.23
N MET A 157 -14.39 -1.77 27.10
CA MET A 157 -14.00 -0.36 27.06
C MET A 157 -15.16 0.59 27.37
N GLY A 158 -16.40 0.11 27.49
CA GLY A 158 -17.58 0.91 27.78
C GLY A 158 -18.17 1.65 26.58
N ILE A 159 -17.83 1.23 25.37
CA ILE A 159 -18.41 1.77 24.14
C ILE A 159 -19.91 1.45 24.09
N ILE A 160 -20.75 2.47 23.88
CA ILE A 160 -22.20 2.33 23.77
C ILE A 160 -22.59 2.23 22.29
N ALA A 161 -23.11 1.08 21.87
CA ALA A 161 -23.41 0.79 20.48
C ALA A 161 -24.48 -0.30 20.33
N GLU A 162 -24.99 -0.48 19.12
CA GLU A 162 -25.87 -1.59 18.71
C GLU A 162 -25.05 -2.87 18.52
N TRP A 163 -24.73 -3.53 19.66
CA TRP A 163 -23.87 -4.70 19.63
C TRP A 163 -24.54 -5.98 19.14
N ASP A 164 -25.88 -6.05 19.19
CA ASP A 164 -26.64 -7.24 18.87
C ASP A 164 -26.89 -7.37 17.36
N ASN A 165 -26.92 -6.24 16.66
CA ASN A 165 -27.10 -6.21 15.22
C ASN A 165 -26.03 -5.37 14.49
N PRO A 166 -24.76 -5.74 14.58
CA PRO A 166 -23.70 -5.07 13.87
C PRO A 166 -23.78 -5.35 12.36
N TYR A 167 -23.18 -4.48 11.53
CA TYR A 167 -22.95 -4.86 10.14
C TYR A 167 -21.67 -5.69 10.03
N ILE A 168 -21.69 -6.73 9.21
CA ILE A 168 -20.56 -7.63 8.97
C ILE A 168 -20.50 -7.87 7.47
N THR A 169 -19.35 -7.60 6.86
CA THR A 169 -19.23 -7.61 5.38
C THR A 169 -19.50 -8.99 4.76
N LEU A 170 -19.30 -10.10 5.51
CA LEU A 170 -19.62 -11.45 5.04
C LEU A 170 -21.11 -11.84 5.17
N LYS A 171 -21.99 -10.94 5.67
CA LYS A 171 -23.43 -11.20 5.63
C LYS A 171 -23.94 -11.11 4.22
N LYS A 172 -24.81 -12.04 3.82
CA LYS A 172 -25.37 -12.12 2.46
C LYS A 172 -26.07 -10.83 2.03
N GLU A 173 -26.74 -10.16 2.97
CA GLU A 173 -27.43 -8.91 2.75
C GLU A 173 -26.44 -7.79 2.40
N PHE A 174 -25.28 -7.76 3.05
CA PHE A 174 -24.22 -6.81 2.74
C PHE A 174 -23.59 -7.05 1.36
N GLU A 175 -23.24 -8.30 1.07
CA GLU A 175 -22.70 -8.71 -0.23
C GLU A 175 -23.71 -8.41 -1.37
N GLN A 176 -25.01 -8.63 -1.14
CA GLN A 176 -26.08 -8.32 -2.11
C GLN A 176 -26.10 -6.82 -2.46
N GLU A 177 -26.04 -5.93 -1.47
CA GLU A 177 -26.03 -4.49 -1.72
C GLU A 177 -24.74 -4.05 -2.44
N GLN A 178 -23.61 -4.63 -2.10
CA GLN A 178 -22.36 -4.38 -2.78
C GLN A 178 -22.42 -4.76 -4.27
N ILE A 179 -22.99 -5.94 -4.58
CA ILE A 179 -23.18 -6.38 -5.97
C ILE A 179 -24.15 -5.45 -6.73
N LYS A 180 -25.21 -4.96 -6.09
CA LYS A 180 -26.14 -4.00 -6.71
C LYS A 180 -25.44 -2.68 -7.05
N VAL A 181 -24.59 -2.17 -6.15
CA VAL A 181 -23.81 -0.95 -6.41
C VAL A 181 -22.87 -1.18 -7.59
N PHE A 182 -22.15 -2.30 -7.61
CA PHE A 182 -21.26 -2.67 -8.72
C PHE A 182 -22.02 -2.74 -10.06
N ALA A 183 -23.18 -3.43 -10.09
CA ALA A 183 -24.00 -3.54 -11.29
C ALA A 183 -24.50 -2.17 -11.78
N ASN A 184 -24.88 -1.28 -10.87
CA ASN A 184 -25.30 0.07 -11.20
C ASN A 184 -24.14 0.91 -11.78
N MET A 185 -22.94 0.78 -11.25
CA MET A 185 -21.75 1.44 -11.81
C MET A 185 -21.43 0.89 -13.21
N ALA A 186 -21.50 -0.43 -13.38
CA ALA A 186 -21.26 -1.07 -14.68
C ALA A 186 -22.30 -0.60 -15.73
N SER A 187 -23.59 -0.54 -15.37
CA SER A 187 -24.65 -0.07 -16.29
C SER A 187 -24.49 1.39 -16.71
N LYS A 188 -23.81 2.21 -15.89
CA LYS A 188 -23.47 3.61 -16.21
C LYS A 188 -22.17 3.76 -17.00
N GLY A 189 -21.49 2.66 -17.33
CA GLY A 189 -20.24 2.67 -18.08
C GLY A 189 -18.99 3.08 -17.26
N TYR A 190 -19.07 3.15 -15.94
CA TYR A 190 -17.94 3.48 -15.08
C TYR A 190 -16.97 2.30 -14.88
N ILE A 191 -17.42 1.08 -15.17
CA ILE A 191 -16.62 -0.13 -15.03
C ILE A 191 -16.43 -0.74 -16.42
N TYR A 192 -15.18 -0.97 -16.77
CA TYR A 192 -14.78 -1.61 -18.03
C TYR A 192 -13.59 -2.55 -17.80
N LYS A 193 -13.43 -3.53 -18.67
CA LYS A 193 -12.27 -4.42 -18.66
C LYS A 193 -11.10 -3.75 -19.36
N GLY A 194 -9.96 -3.67 -18.68
CA GLY A 194 -8.73 -3.08 -19.22
C GLY A 194 -7.50 -3.75 -18.65
N LEU A 195 -6.33 -3.38 -19.20
CA LEU A 195 -5.03 -3.81 -18.70
C LEU A 195 -4.35 -2.63 -18.01
N LYS A 196 -3.68 -2.90 -16.89
CA LYS A 196 -2.73 -1.99 -16.23
C LYS A 196 -1.72 -2.81 -15.43
N PRO A 197 -0.51 -2.31 -15.20
CA PRO A 197 0.41 -2.90 -14.23
C PRO A 197 -0.22 -2.89 -12.84
N VAL A 198 -0.04 -3.97 -12.10
CA VAL A 198 -0.47 -4.10 -10.70
C VAL A 198 0.65 -4.75 -9.90
N TYR A 199 0.74 -4.41 -8.62
CA TYR A 199 1.62 -5.13 -7.71
C TYR A 199 1.11 -6.55 -7.53
N TRP A 200 2.01 -7.50 -7.55
CA TRP A 200 1.70 -8.92 -7.45
C TRP A 200 2.59 -9.59 -6.40
N CYS A 201 1.99 -10.34 -5.49
CA CYS A 201 2.71 -11.18 -4.53
C CYS A 201 2.74 -12.63 -5.05
N SER A 202 3.93 -13.15 -5.31
CA SER A 202 4.12 -14.54 -5.76
C SER A 202 3.78 -15.56 -4.68
N ASP A 203 4.01 -15.25 -3.39
CA ASP A 203 3.74 -16.14 -2.27
C ASP A 203 2.23 -16.24 -2.00
N CYS A 204 1.54 -15.09 -2.05
CA CYS A 204 0.09 -15.04 -1.85
C CYS A 204 -0.70 -15.37 -3.14
N ASN A 205 -0.04 -15.41 -4.31
CA ASN A 205 -0.65 -15.58 -5.63
C ASN A 205 -1.81 -14.61 -5.89
N THR A 206 -1.62 -13.33 -5.55
CA THR A 206 -2.65 -12.30 -5.68
C THR A 206 -2.06 -10.93 -5.98
N ALA A 207 -2.88 -10.06 -6.60
CA ALA A 207 -2.58 -8.65 -6.70
C ALA A 207 -2.67 -7.98 -5.32
N LEU A 208 -1.82 -6.99 -5.08
CA LEU A 208 -1.80 -6.21 -3.85
C LEU A 208 -2.35 -4.80 -4.10
N ALA A 209 -3.07 -4.28 -3.12
CA ALA A 209 -3.35 -2.85 -3.03
C ALA A 209 -2.10 -2.10 -2.53
N GLU A 210 -1.99 -0.82 -2.85
CA GLU A 210 -0.83 0.00 -2.44
C GLU A 210 -0.59 -0.01 -0.92
N ALA A 211 -1.67 -0.04 -0.13
CA ALA A 211 -1.60 -0.10 1.33
C ALA A 211 -1.11 -1.46 1.90
N GLU A 212 -1.03 -2.49 1.07
CA GLU A 212 -0.59 -3.84 1.45
C GLU A 212 0.88 -4.09 1.09
N ILE A 213 1.55 -3.10 0.47
CA ILE A 213 2.94 -3.20 0.03
C ILE A 213 3.86 -2.78 1.16
N GLU A 214 4.83 -3.62 1.46
CA GLU A 214 5.94 -3.30 2.35
C GLU A 214 7.22 -3.19 1.52
N TYR A 215 7.97 -2.10 1.75
CA TYR A 215 9.23 -1.86 1.06
C TYR A 215 10.39 -2.28 1.96
N ALA A 216 11.36 -2.97 1.37
CA ALA A 216 12.61 -3.34 2.02
C ALA A 216 13.77 -3.12 1.06
N GLU A 217 14.99 -2.99 1.60
CA GLU A 217 16.19 -2.99 0.78
C GLU A 217 16.46 -4.42 0.30
N ASP A 218 16.57 -4.59 -1.02
CA ASP A 218 16.85 -5.86 -1.67
C ASP A 218 18.11 -5.71 -2.55
N PRO A 219 19.20 -6.45 -2.29
CA PRO A 219 20.40 -6.39 -3.09
C PRO A 219 20.13 -6.97 -4.48
N CYS A 220 20.32 -6.15 -5.51
CA CYS A 220 20.13 -6.56 -6.88
C CYS A 220 21.38 -6.28 -7.75
N HIS A 221 21.53 -7.05 -8.82
CA HIS A 221 22.55 -6.78 -9.82
C HIS A 221 22.04 -5.71 -10.80
N SER A 222 22.84 -4.66 -11.00
CA SER A 222 22.61 -3.71 -12.09
C SER A 222 23.43 -4.09 -13.33
N ILE A 223 22.84 -3.90 -14.50
CA ILE A 223 23.50 -4.20 -15.77
C ILE A 223 23.30 -3.07 -16.78
N TYR A 224 24.28 -2.91 -17.67
CA TYR A 224 24.20 -2.10 -18.88
C TYR A 224 23.93 -3.02 -20.07
N VAL A 225 22.96 -2.67 -20.92
CA VAL A 225 22.59 -3.49 -22.08
C VAL A 225 22.59 -2.65 -23.35
N LYS A 226 23.25 -3.15 -24.42
CA LYS A 226 23.30 -2.52 -25.71
C LYS A 226 22.12 -2.94 -26.58
N PHE A 227 21.40 -1.97 -27.13
CA PHE A 227 20.35 -2.15 -28.11
C PHE A 227 20.83 -1.61 -29.47
N LYS A 228 21.04 -2.48 -30.44
CA LYS A 228 21.55 -2.11 -31.73
C LYS A 228 20.59 -1.23 -32.51
N VAL A 229 21.04 -0.08 -32.99
CA VAL A 229 20.22 0.81 -33.83
C VAL A 229 20.00 0.15 -35.19
N THR A 230 18.76 0.09 -35.63
CA THR A 230 18.37 -0.46 -36.95
C THR A 230 17.81 0.61 -37.87
N GLU A 231 17.30 1.72 -37.35
CA GLU A 231 16.81 2.85 -38.11
C GLU A 231 17.01 4.15 -37.29
N ASP A 232 17.72 5.12 -37.83
CA ASP A 232 18.06 6.40 -37.23
C ASP A 232 17.52 7.63 -37.99
N PHE A 233 16.80 7.40 -39.08
CA PHE A 233 16.34 8.45 -40.02
C PHE A 233 17.46 9.41 -40.49
N GLY A 234 18.68 8.93 -40.51
CA GLY A 234 19.85 9.69 -40.90
C GLY A 234 20.43 10.62 -39.88
N LYS A 235 19.88 10.69 -38.67
CA LYS A 235 20.26 11.70 -37.65
C LYS A 235 21.57 11.36 -36.95
N LEU A 236 21.76 10.10 -36.51
CA LEU A 236 23.03 9.63 -35.93
C LEU A 236 24.11 9.45 -37.01
N THR A 237 23.70 8.99 -38.17
CA THR A 237 24.59 8.86 -39.33
C THR A 237 25.14 10.22 -39.76
N ALA A 238 24.32 11.30 -39.73
CA ALA A 238 24.77 12.66 -40.03
C ALA A 238 25.81 13.20 -39.02
N LEU A 239 25.82 12.67 -37.80
CA LEU A 239 26.85 12.95 -36.80
C LEU A 239 28.12 12.13 -36.96
N GLY A 240 28.15 11.18 -37.93
CA GLY A 240 29.29 10.33 -38.20
C GLY A 240 29.20 8.91 -37.65
N ALA A 241 28.03 8.48 -37.19
CA ALA A 241 27.83 7.10 -36.73
C ALA A 241 27.84 6.10 -37.92
N GLU A 242 28.42 4.92 -37.67
CA GLU A 242 28.22 3.72 -38.51
C GLU A 242 27.03 2.94 -37.92
N LEU A 243 25.88 2.93 -38.60
CA LEU A 243 24.62 2.42 -38.08
C LEU A 243 24.71 0.97 -37.58
N ASP A 244 25.44 0.13 -38.29
CA ASP A 244 25.62 -1.28 -37.94
C ASP A 244 26.46 -1.52 -36.67
N LYS A 245 27.13 -0.49 -36.18
CA LYS A 245 27.95 -0.48 -34.96
C LYS A 245 27.42 0.50 -33.88
N THR A 246 26.20 1.01 -34.05
CA THR A 246 25.61 2.01 -33.14
C THR A 246 24.58 1.38 -32.23
N TYR A 247 24.63 1.76 -30.92
CA TYR A 247 23.81 1.17 -29.90
C TYR A 247 23.27 2.26 -28.96
N PHE A 248 22.01 2.15 -28.57
CA PHE A 248 21.53 2.75 -27.33
C PHE A 248 21.96 1.87 -26.16
N VAL A 249 22.40 2.48 -25.08
CA VAL A 249 22.79 1.75 -23.87
C VAL A 249 21.77 2.04 -22.78
N ILE A 250 21.06 1.04 -22.30
CA ILE A 250 20.17 1.15 -21.15
C ILE A 250 20.89 0.64 -19.90
N TRP A 251 20.40 1.07 -18.73
CA TRP A 251 20.78 0.55 -17.44
C TRP A 251 19.53 0.06 -16.72
N THR A 252 19.63 -1.08 -16.03
CA THR A 252 18.52 -1.64 -15.27
C THR A 252 18.99 -2.46 -14.09
N THR A 253 18.20 -2.44 -13.01
CA THR A 253 18.31 -3.34 -11.84
C THR A 253 17.30 -4.49 -11.93
N THR A 254 16.28 -4.39 -12.78
CA THR A 254 15.20 -5.37 -12.95
C THR A 254 15.44 -6.21 -14.22
N THR A 255 16.47 -7.06 -14.19
CA THR A 255 16.95 -7.80 -15.36
C THR A 255 15.92 -8.77 -15.96
N TRP A 256 15.02 -9.32 -15.13
CA TRP A 256 13.97 -10.26 -15.54
C TRP A 256 12.87 -9.64 -16.40
N THR A 257 12.74 -8.29 -16.42
CA THR A 257 11.77 -7.60 -17.28
C THR A 257 12.26 -7.37 -18.71
N LEU A 258 13.56 -7.56 -18.97
CA LEU A 258 14.14 -7.40 -20.31
C LEU A 258 13.42 -8.18 -21.41
N PRO A 259 12.95 -9.44 -21.21
CA PRO A 259 12.18 -10.14 -22.23
C PRO A 259 10.89 -9.43 -22.64
N ALA A 260 10.35 -8.57 -21.78
CA ALA A 260 9.15 -7.76 -22.06
C ALA A 260 9.49 -6.37 -22.64
N ASN A 261 10.74 -6.05 -22.85
CA ASN A 261 11.14 -4.78 -23.45
C ASN A 261 10.50 -4.60 -24.85
N VAL A 262 9.93 -3.43 -25.09
CA VAL A 262 9.31 -3.03 -26.36
C VAL A 262 9.71 -1.62 -26.79
N ALA A 263 10.34 -0.87 -25.88
CA ALA A 263 10.80 0.48 -26.17
C ALA A 263 12.00 0.87 -25.31
N ILE A 264 12.66 1.95 -25.71
CA ILE A 264 13.66 2.68 -24.95
C ILE A 264 13.13 4.10 -24.80
N CYS A 265 12.90 4.55 -23.56
CA CYS A 265 12.41 5.89 -23.30
C CYS A 265 13.57 6.85 -23.02
N VAL A 266 13.56 8.02 -23.66
CA VAL A 266 14.55 9.08 -23.49
C VAL A 266 13.85 10.37 -23.04
N GLY A 267 14.56 11.24 -22.34
CA GLY A 267 14.03 12.53 -21.90
C GLY A 267 14.05 13.53 -23.08
N PRO A 268 12.89 14.12 -23.47
CA PRO A 268 12.82 14.95 -24.68
C PRO A 268 13.70 16.19 -24.62
N ASN A 269 13.91 16.73 -23.42
CA ASN A 269 14.65 17.97 -23.21
C ASN A 269 16.12 17.80 -22.85
N TYR A 270 16.59 16.55 -22.75
CA TYR A 270 17.99 16.24 -22.43
C TYR A 270 18.84 16.13 -23.67
N GLU A 271 20.14 16.37 -23.49
CA GLU A 271 21.16 16.14 -24.51
C GLU A 271 21.70 14.71 -24.41
N TYR A 272 21.85 14.08 -25.54
CA TYR A 272 22.40 12.73 -25.71
C TYR A 272 23.67 12.78 -26.53
N SER A 273 24.73 12.21 -25.99
CA SER A 273 26.03 12.11 -26.66
C SER A 273 26.10 10.85 -27.51
N LEU A 274 26.60 10.99 -28.72
CA LEU A 274 27.09 9.90 -29.54
C LEU A 274 28.57 9.69 -29.22
N LEU A 275 28.89 8.62 -28.51
CA LEU A 275 30.23 8.30 -28.04
C LEU A 275 30.84 7.22 -28.87
N LYS A 276 32.09 7.39 -29.28
CA LYS A 276 32.85 6.38 -30.02
C LYS A 276 33.90 5.75 -29.10
N ALA A 277 33.86 4.44 -28.94
CA ALA A 277 34.85 3.68 -28.20
C ALA A 277 34.94 2.23 -28.75
N ASN A 278 36.11 1.64 -28.72
CA ASN A 278 36.35 0.25 -29.13
C ASN A 278 35.80 -0.13 -30.54
N GLY A 279 35.69 0.86 -31.43
CA GLY A 279 35.16 0.68 -32.80
C GLY A 279 33.63 0.61 -32.87
N GLU A 280 32.91 0.89 -31.79
CA GLU A 280 31.46 0.98 -31.72
C GLU A 280 31.02 2.42 -31.30
N TYR A 281 29.73 2.71 -31.49
CA TYR A 281 29.10 4.00 -31.12
C TYR A 281 28.01 3.74 -30.10
N TYR A 282 27.98 4.57 -29.05
CA TYR A 282 27.03 4.46 -27.92
C TYR A 282 26.24 5.75 -27.76
N VAL A 283 24.94 5.63 -27.63
CA VAL A 283 24.02 6.75 -27.34
C VAL A 283 23.59 6.67 -25.90
N MET A 284 23.85 7.72 -25.14
CA MET A 284 23.41 7.90 -23.75
C MET A 284 23.37 9.39 -23.38
N ALA A 285 22.67 9.74 -22.32
CA ALA A 285 22.58 11.14 -21.87
C ALA A 285 23.97 11.71 -21.57
N THR A 286 24.22 12.93 -22.04
CA THR A 286 25.52 13.59 -21.94
C THR A 286 26.04 13.67 -20.50
N ASP A 287 25.16 14.02 -19.57
CA ASP A 287 25.52 14.19 -18.15
C ASP A 287 25.88 12.86 -17.45
N LEU A 288 25.29 11.75 -17.91
CA LEU A 288 25.50 10.42 -17.33
C LEU A 288 26.60 9.61 -18.03
N ALA A 289 26.99 10.03 -19.23
CA ALA A 289 27.97 9.32 -20.03
C ALA A 289 29.30 9.06 -19.32
N PRO A 290 29.93 10.03 -18.62
CA PRO A 290 31.21 9.79 -17.95
C PRO A 290 31.13 8.67 -16.89
N VAL A 291 30.07 8.62 -16.12
CA VAL A 291 29.87 7.62 -15.06
C VAL A 291 29.60 6.24 -15.70
N ALA A 292 28.67 6.18 -16.66
CA ALA A 292 28.31 4.93 -17.33
C ALA A 292 29.51 4.31 -18.09
N MET A 293 30.34 5.12 -18.75
CA MET A 293 31.53 4.65 -19.46
C MET A 293 32.61 4.16 -18.48
N ALA A 294 32.78 4.86 -17.34
CA ALA A 294 33.72 4.42 -16.29
C ALA A 294 33.27 3.10 -15.65
N ASP A 295 31.99 2.93 -15.35
CA ASP A 295 31.43 1.68 -14.82
C ASP A 295 31.57 0.50 -15.81
N ALA A 296 31.49 0.79 -17.11
CA ALA A 296 31.76 -0.18 -18.16
C ALA A 296 33.26 -0.47 -18.38
N GLY A 297 34.16 0.20 -17.61
CA GLY A 297 35.61 0.05 -17.77
C GLY A 297 36.17 0.70 -19.04
N ILE A 298 35.43 1.60 -19.68
CA ILE A 298 35.82 2.28 -20.93
C ILE A 298 36.30 3.69 -20.57
N THR A 299 37.59 3.90 -20.56
CA THR A 299 38.21 5.19 -20.21
C THR A 299 38.67 6.01 -21.43
N ASP A 300 38.81 5.35 -22.57
CA ASP A 300 39.21 6.00 -23.83
C ASP A 300 38.02 6.01 -24.81
N TYR A 301 37.37 7.16 -24.94
CA TYR A 301 36.25 7.41 -25.80
C TYR A 301 36.22 8.86 -26.30
N GLU A 302 35.60 9.04 -27.47
CA GLU A 302 35.41 10.36 -28.11
C GLU A 302 33.92 10.68 -28.22
N THR A 303 33.52 11.91 -27.92
CA THR A 303 32.20 12.42 -28.23
C THR A 303 32.17 12.88 -29.70
N VAL A 304 31.50 12.14 -30.55
CA VAL A 304 31.38 12.39 -31.98
C VAL A 304 30.35 13.45 -32.29
N GLY A 305 29.27 13.49 -31.51
CA GLY A 305 28.22 14.46 -31.67
C GLY A 305 27.26 14.47 -30.50
N ILE A 306 26.40 15.48 -30.44
CA ILE A 306 25.34 15.65 -29.44
C ILE A 306 24.01 15.85 -30.19
N ILE A 307 22.97 15.23 -29.68
CA ILE A 307 21.59 15.30 -30.22
C ILE A 307 20.59 15.45 -29.08
N ARG A 308 19.49 16.16 -29.31
CA ARG A 308 18.44 16.26 -28.30
C ARG A 308 17.58 15.00 -28.25
N GLY A 309 17.00 14.71 -27.07
CA GLY A 309 16.18 13.53 -26.87
C GLY A 309 14.92 13.48 -27.74
N ASP A 310 14.27 14.63 -27.98
CA ASP A 310 13.10 14.73 -28.87
C ASP A 310 13.44 14.40 -30.34
N GLU A 311 14.68 14.57 -30.75
CA GLU A 311 15.14 14.19 -32.08
C GLU A 311 15.38 12.67 -32.23
N LEU A 312 15.55 11.95 -31.15
CA LEU A 312 15.73 10.50 -31.12
C LEU A 312 14.40 9.72 -31.25
N GLU A 313 13.28 10.40 -31.12
CA GLU A 313 11.95 9.80 -31.15
C GLU A 313 11.70 9.04 -32.44
N TYR A 314 11.06 7.87 -32.33
CA TYR A 314 10.75 6.92 -33.41
C TYR A 314 11.95 6.17 -34.02
N MET A 315 13.17 6.40 -33.58
CA MET A 315 14.28 5.53 -33.96
C MET A 315 13.99 4.10 -33.57
N LYS A 316 14.56 3.12 -34.28
CA LYS A 316 14.34 1.71 -34.00
C LYS A 316 15.62 1.02 -33.60
N THR A 317 15.47 0.14 -32.62
CA THR A 317 16.57 -0.72 -32.17
C THR A 317 16.15 -2.19 -32.20
N ALA A 318 17.11 -3.08 -32.39
CA ALA A 318 16.90 -4.51 -32.24
C ALA A 318 16.99 -4.88 -30.73
N HIS A 319 16.04 -5.67 -30.24
CA HIS A 319 16.14 -6.27 -28.94
C HIS A 319 17.38 -7.17 -28.85
N PRO A 320 18.19 -7.18 -27.79
CA PRO A 320 19.50 -7.83 -27.76
C PRO A 320 19.50 -9.37 -27.94
N PHE A 321 18.38 -10.03 -27.56
CA PHE A 321 18.29 -11.50 -27.58
C PHE A 321 16.91 -12.06 -28.01
N ILE A 322 15.96 -11.21 -28.41
CA ILE A 322 14.65 -11.61 -28.94
C ILE A 322 14.49 -10.97 -30.33
N ASP A 323 13.92 -11.69 -31.28
CA ASP A 323 13.58 -11.14 -32.60
C ASP A 323 12.38 -10.17 -32.46
N ARG A 324 12.69 -8.95 -32.03
CA ARG A 324 11.74 -7.87 -31.79
C ARG A 324 12.44 -6.52 -31.98
N THR A 325 11.68 -5.58 -32.50
CA THR A 325 12.08 -4.16 -32.55
C THR A 325 11.67 -3.47 -31.23
N SER A 326 12.58 -2.69 -30.66
CA SER A 326 12.31 -1.77 -29.55
C SER A 326 12.33 -0.35 -30.09
N LEU A 327 11.23 0.36 -29.92
CA LEU A 327 11.06 1.74 -30.41
C LEU A 327 11.69 2.73 -29.44
N VAL A 328 12.38 3.75 -29.95
CA VAL A 328 12.80 4.89 -29.11
C VAL A 328 11.62 5.84 -28.96
N ILE A 329 11.23 6.13 -27.71
CA ILE A 329 10.10 6.99 -27.35
C ILE A 329 10.54 8.09 -26.39
N VAL A 330 9.74 9.13 -26.23
CA VAL A 330 10.03 10.20 -25.31
C VAL A 330 9.10 10.21 -24.09
N GLY A 331 9.65 10.51 -22.91
CA GLY A 331 8.89 10.56 -21.68
C GLY A 331 9.51 11.48 -20.63
N ASP A 332 8.65 12.20 -19.90
CA ASP A 332 9.07 13.18 -18.89
C ASP A 332 9.52 12.53 -17.57
N HIS A 333 9.30 11.21 -17.40
CA HIS A 333 9.71 10.44 -16.21
C HIS A 333 11.20 10.04 -16.24
N VAL A 334 11.87 10.24 -17.37
CA VAL A 334 13.32 9.99 -17.47
C VAL A 334 14.06 11.01 -16.63
N THR A 335 14.99 10.54 -15.78
CA THR A 335 15.81 11.40 -14.91
C THR A 335 17.28 11.26 -15.26
N LEU A 336 18.11 12.20 -14.80
CA LEU A 336 19.56 12.20 -14.93
C LEU A 336 20.26 11.89 -13.59
N GLU A 337 19.57 11.21 -12.66
CA GLU A 337 20.12 10.87 -11.34
C GLU A 337 21.03 9.64 -11.37
N SER A 338 20.73 8.69 -12.25
CA SER A 338 21.48 7.44 -12.38
C SER A 338 21.27 6.78 -13.75
N GLY A 339 22.09 5.80 -14.07
CA GLY A 339 22.00 5.00 -15.29
C GLY A 339 22.58 5.69 -16.51
N THR A 340 21.86 5.70 -17.63
CA THR A 340 22.33 6.19 -18.93
C THR A 340 21.41 7.27 -19.53
N GLY A 341 20.29 7.60 -18.90
CA GLY A 341 19.26 8.44 -19.49
C GLY A 341 18.46 7.78 -20.62
N CYS A 342 18.77 6.51 -20.93
CA CYS A 342 17.99 5.66 -21.83
C CYS A 342 17.31 4.59 -20.99
N VAL A 343 15.99 4.71 -20.79
CA VAL A 343 15.23 3.87 -19.88
C VAL A 343 14.65 2.66 -20.62
N HIS A 344 14.99 1.47 -20.16
CA HIS A 344 14.33 0.23 -20.55
C HIS A 344 12.83 0.35 -20.26
N THR A 345 11.99 0.09 -21.26
CA THR A 345 10.54 0.30 -21.16
C THR A 345 9.78 -0.98 -21.46
N ALA A 346 9.01 -1.44 -20.45
CA ALA A 346 8.18 -2.63 -20.49
C ALA A 346 6.79 -2.35 -19.89
N PRO A 347 5.78 -1.96 -20.69
CA PRO A 347 4.48 -1.46 -20.21
C PRO A 347 3.67 -2.48 -19.40
N GLY A 348 4.02 -3.76 -19.46
CA GLY A 348 3.43 -4.79 -18.60
C GLY A 348 4.02 -4.84 -17.18
N HIS A 349 5.13 -4.16 -16.92
CA HIS A 349 5.93 -4.29 -15.69
C HIS A 349 6.25 -2.96 -14.98
N GLY A 350 5.85 -1.81 -15.54
CA GLY A 350 6.06 -0.49 -14.94
C GLY A 350 4.85 0.41 -15.14
N VAL A 351 4.49 1.20 -14.12
CA VAL A 351 3.36 2.15 -14.20
C VAL A 351 3.71 3.30 -15.14
N ASP A 352 4.92 3.87 -15.02
CA ASP A 352 5.38 4.96 -15.89
C ASP A 352 5.54 4.49 -17.32
N ASP A 353 6.09 3.27 -17.51
CA ASP A 353 6.19 2.62 -18.82
C ASP A 353 4.82 2.44 -19.48
N PHE A 354 3.83 2.01 -18.69
CA PHE A 354 2.45 1.86 -19.16
C PHE A 354 1.83 3.19 -19.57
N ILE A 355 2.06 4.24 -18.77
CA ILE A 355 1.50 5.56 -19.03
C ILE A 355 2.13 6.18 -20.29
N VAL A 356 3.45 6.12 -20.42
CA VAL A 356 4.13 6.69 -21.59
C VAL A 356 3.80 5.93 -22.87
N CYS A 357 3.74 4.59 -22.82
CA CYS A 357 3.39 3.76 -23.98
C CYS A 357 1.95 3.99 -24.50
N LYS A 358 1.04 4.52 -23.68
CA LYS A 358 -0.31 4.91 -24.15
C LYS A 358 -0.28 5.99 -25.26
N LYS A 359 0.79 6.78 -25.34
CA LYS A 359 0.99 7.78 -26.39
C LYS A 359 1.39 7.14 -27.73
N TYR A 360 1.80 5.87 -27.72
CA TYR A 360 2.33 5.11 -28.86
C TYR A 360 1.48 3.83 -29.07
N PRO A 361 0.35 3.92 -29.80
CA PRO A 361 -0.59 2.79 -29.96
C PRO A 361 0.00 1.54 -30.63
N GLU A 362 1.11 1.68 -31.34
CA GLU A 362 1.84 0.60 -31.99
C GLU A 362 2.63 -0.28 -30.99
N ILE A 363 2.87 0.19 -29.78
CA ILE A 363 3.62 -0.55 -28.76
C ILE A 363 2.69 -1.56 -28.06
N PRO A 364 2.97 -2.87 -28.17
CA PRO A 364 2.18 -3.88 -27.51
C PRO A 364 2.50 -3.97 -26.02
N ILE A 365 1.56 -4.42 -25.21
CA ILE A 365 1.82 -4.83 -23.82
C ILE A 365 2.29 -6.28 -23.87
N VAL A 366 3.54 -6.52 -23.47
CA VAL A 366 4.14 -7.85 -23.41
C VAL A 366 4.35 -8.21 -21.95
N ALA A 367 3.78 -9.33 -21.52
CA ALA A 367 3.99 -9.88 -20.18
C ALA A 367 5.11 -10.93 -20.21
N VAL A 368 5.96 -10.94 -19.19
CA VAL A 368 6.89 -12.03 -18.94
C VAL A 368 6.11 -13.22 -18.39
N SER A 369 6.30 -14.41 -18.97
CA SER A 369 5.67 -15.62 -18.46
C SER A 369 6.38 -16.10 -17.19
N TYR A 370 5.70 -16.05 -16.05
CA TYR A 370 6.21 -16.54 -14.77
C TYR A 370 6.41 -18.07 -14.70
N THR A 371 5.91 -18.82 -15.68
CA THR A 371 6.11 -20.28 -15.74
C THR A 371 7.53 -20.70 -16.09
N HIS A 372 8.31 -19.82 -16.74
CA HIS A 372 9.67 -20.11 -17.22
C HIS A 372 10.73 -19.13 -16.70
N LEU A 373 10.32 -17.95 -16.23
CA LEU A 373 11.19 -16.94 -15.63
C LEU A 373 10.58 -16.58 -14.28
N ARG A 374 11.14 -17.09 -13.21
CA ARG A 374 10.81 -16.60 -11.87
C ARG A 374 11.50 -15.25 -11.71
N ALA A 375 10.73 -14.22 -11.38
CA ALA A 375 11.27 -12.98 -10.89
C ALA A 375 12.09 -13.29 -9.63
N HIS A 376 13.36 -12.89 -9.59
CA HIS A 376 14.22 -13.06 -8.41
C HIS A 376 13.84 -12.16 -7.25
N GLU A 377 12.60 -11.71 -7.18
CA GLU A 377 12.07 -10.85 -6.12
C GLU A 377 11.65 -11.62 -4.87
N THR A 378 11.72 -12.94 -4.89
CA THR A 378 11.43 -13.76 -3.72
C THR A 378 12.71 -14.29 -3.12
N LEU A 379 13.03 -13.82 -1.91
CA LEU A 379 14.16 -14.25 -1.06
C LEU A 379 14.18 -15.78 -0.74
N SER A 380 13.23 -16.57 -1.25
CA SER A 380 13.15 -17.99 -0.98
C SER A 380 14.06 -18.88 -1.84
N ASP A 381 14.79 -18.29 -2.80
CA ASP A 381 15.64 -19.03 -3.74
C ASP A 381 17.15 -18.74 -3.58
N LEU A 382 17.57 -18.16 -2.42
CA LEU A 382 18.98 -18.02 -2.03
C LEU A 382 19.38 -19.07 -0.99
#